data_e13249a0e428d621cabb5c61ba9561f6
#
_entry.id   e13249a0e428d621cabb5c61ba9561f6
#
_cell.length_a   1.000
_cell.length_b   1.000
_cell.length_c   1.000
_cell.angle_alpha   90.00
_cell.angle_beta   90.00
_cell.angle_gamma   90.00
#
_symmetry.space_group_name_H-M   'P 1'
#
loop_
_entity.id
_entity.type
_entity.pdbx_description
1 polymer ?
#
loop_
_entity_poly.entity_id
_entity_poly.type
_entity_poly.pdbx_seq_one_letter_code
_entity_poly.pdbx_strand_id
1 'polypeptide(L)'
;MSSIIERADFDLIAGWVQPGERVLDLGCGDGSLLKRLIEERGAKGYGVELEEAGVLAAIAKDINVIQGNLEQGLAGFDDQTFNHVVLSRTLQTVRHTERILAEMLRVGREAVVSFPNFAYWKNRLAVMGGRMPVSEDLPYEWFDTPNLRFFTLLDFESLCAKMNLVIRERQVLDEAGRLVTEEPNFLGSLAVYRLGR
;
A
#
# COMPACT_ATOMS: atom_id res chain seq x y z
N MET A 1 -6.77 15.70 19.07
CA MET A 1 -5.33 15.39 19.03
C MET A 1 -5.21 14.04 18.34
N SER A 2 -4.96 14.05 17.02
CA SER A 2 -4.74 12.81 16.28
C SER A 2 -3.39 12.25 16.72
N SER A 3 -3.39 11.12 17.40
CA SER A 3 -2.16 10.37 17.65
C SER A 3 -1.56 10.07 16.28
N ILE A 4 -0.34 10.54 16.06
CA ILE A 4 0.49 10.09 14.95
C ILE A 4 0.78 8.62 15.28
N ILE A 5 -0.09 7.72 14.80
CA ILE A 5 0.23 6.30 14.79
C ILE A 5 1.38 6.19 13.80
N GLU A 6 2.55 5.90 14.35
CA GLU A 6 3.76 5.71 13.55
C GLU A 6 3.46 4.58 12.57
N ARG A 7 3.46 4.89 11.28
CA ARG A 7 3.14 3.96 10.19
C ARG A 7 4.27 2.94 10.04
N ALA A 8 4.18 1.82 10.77
CA ALA A 8 5.20 0.77 10.75
C ALA A 8 5.46 0.17 9.35
N ASP A 9 4.48 0.22 8.45
CA ASP A 9 4.67 -0.13 7.04
C ASP A 9 5.64 0.83 6.32
N PHE A 10 5.73 2.09 6.74
CA PHE A 10 6.68 3.04 6.19
C PHE A 10 8.13 2.69 6.51
N ASP A 11 8.40 2.13 7.72
CA ASP A 11 9.72 1.64 8.10
C ASP A 11 10.19 0.52 7.17
N LEU A 12 9.30 -0.43 6.88
CA LEU A 12 9.59 -1.53 5.98
C LEU A 12 9.86 -1.02 4.55
N ILE A 13 9.00 -0.14 4.04
CA ILE A 13 9.13 0.44 2.70
C ILE A 13 10.43 1.23 2.59
N ALA A 14 10.74 2.08 3.59
CA ALA A 14 11.98 2.86 3.61
C ALA A 14 13.23 1.96 3.69
N GLY A 15 13.13 0.80 4.35
CA GLY A 15 14.20 -0.19 4.40
C GLY A 15 14.55 -0.80 3.04
N TRP A 16 13.61 -0.85 2.10
CA TRP A 16 13.83 -1.40 0.75
C TRP A 16 14.33 -0.38 -0.26
N VAL A 17 14.06 0.91 -0.04
CA VAL A 17 14.50 1.99 -0.93
C VAL A 17 15.96 2.34 -0.67
N GLN A 18 16.80 2.25 -1.72
CA GLN A 18 18.20 2.62 -1.64
C GLN A 18 18.39 4.14 -1.77
N PRO A 19 19.50 4.69 -1.26
CA PRO A 19 19.76 6.13 -1.37
C PRO A 19 19.71 6.65 -2.81
N GLY A 20 18.95 7.71 -3.03
CA GLY A 20 18.83 8.39 -4.32
C GLY A 20 17.93 7.71 -5.34
N GLU A 21 17.25 6.61 -5.01
CA GLU A 21 16.32 5.93 -5.91
C GLU A 21 15.10 6.76 -6.24
N ARG A 22 14.48 6.42 -7.37
CA ARG A 22 13.26 7.05 -7.88
C ARG A 22 12.04 6.25 -7.43
N VAL A 23 11.10 6.93 -6.77
CA VAL A 23 9.88 6.32 -6.21
C VAL A 23 8.64 7.01 -6.76
N LEU A 24 7.63 6.23 -7.13
CA LEU A 24 6.28 6.70 -7.44
C LEU A 24 5.33 6.16 -6.36
N ASP A 25 4.64 7.06 -5.66
CA ASP A 25 3.69 6.69 -4.60
C ASP A 25 2.26 6.90 -5.10
N LEU A 26 1.53 5.81 -5.25
CA LEU A 26 0.17 5.77 -5.78
C LEU A 26 -0.86 5.83 -4.65
N GLY A 27 -1.76 6.82 -4.68
CA GLY A 27 -2.64 7.13 -3.55
C GLY A 27 -1.82 7.68 -2.39
N CYS A 28 -0.95 8.65 -2.67
CA CYS A 28 0.04 9.14 -1.70
C CYS A 28 -0.57 9.92 -0.52
N GLY A 29 -1.87 10.22 -0.56
CA GLY A 29 -2.54 11.01 0.45
C GLY A 29 -1.83 12.36 0.69
N ASP A 30 -1.45 12.61 1.93
CA ASP A 30 -0.76 13.83 2.34
C ASP A 30 0.77 13.83 2.04
N GLY A 31 1.27 12.85 1.29
CA GLY A 31 2.67 12.72 0.91
C GLY A 31 3.64 12.31 2.02
N SER A 32 3.14 11.86 3.18
CA SER A 32 3.98 11.55 4.34
C SER A 32 5.01 10.46 4.07
N LEU A 33 4.67 9.41 3.29
CA LEU A 33 5.62 8.37 2.90
C LEU A 33 6.74 8.95 2.03
N LEU A 34 6.40 9.69 0.97
CA LEU A 34 7.39 10.30 0.08
C LEU A 34 8.29 11.27 0.82
N LYS A 35 7.73 12.11 1.71
CA LYS A 35 8.51 13.03 2.54
C LYS A 35 9.57 12.25 3.33
N ARG A 36 9.17 11.19 4.00
CA ARG A 36 10.08 10.34 4.76
C ARG A 36 11.17 9.72 3.89
N LEU A 37 10.81 9.17 2.72
CA LEU A 37 11.79 8.60 1.78
C LEU A 37 12.79 9.64 1.25
N ILE A 38 12.34 10.87 1.02
CA ILE A 38 13.21 11.99 0.61
C ILE A 38 14.18 12.34 1.75
N GLU A 39 13.68 12.51 2.97
CA GLU A 39 14.48 12.92 4.13
C GLU A 39 15.48 11.82 4.57
N GLU A 40 15.06 10.56 4.62
CA GLU A 40 15.89 9.46 5.13
C GLU A 40 16.80 8.83 4.06
N ARG A 41 16.37 8.81 2.79
CA ARG A 41 17.04 8.10 1.69
C ARG A 41 17.49 9.01 0.55
N GLY A 42 17.18 10.30 0.60
CA GLY A 42 17.42 11.18 -0.54
C GLY A 42 16.68 10.73 -1.80
N ALA A 43 15.58 10.01 -1.65
CA ALA A 43 14.79 9.52 -2.77
C ALA A 43 14.26 10.67 -3.62
N LYS A 44 14.02 10.41 -4.90
CA LYS A 44 13.40 11.36 -5.83
C LYS A 44 12.09 10.75 -6.30
N GLY A 45 11.00 11.52 -6.30
CA GLY A 45 9.74 10.91 -6.70
C GLY A 45 8.57 11.85 -6.80
N TYR A 46 7.45 11.23 -7.14
CA TYR A 46 6.15 11.86 -7.29
C TYR A 46 5.10 11.06 -6.54
N GLY A 47 4.11 11.79 -6.02
CA GLY A 47 2.86 11.19 -5.58
C GLY A 47 1.81 11.26 -6.69
N VAL A 48 0.89 10.32 -6.72
CA VAL A 48 -0.36 10.41 -7.47
C VAL A 48 -1.49 10.31 -6.44
N GLU A 49 -2.38 11.31 -6.44
CA GLU A 49 -3.50 11.38 -5.49
C GLU A 49 -4.77 11.83 -6.21
N LEU A 50 -5.91 11.23 -5.85
CA LEU A 50 -7.20 11.56 -6.43
C LEU A 50 -7.85 12.76 -5.74
N GLU A 51 -7.82 12.75 -4.41
CA GLU A 51 -8.54 13.70 -3.57
C GLU A 51 -7.79 15.03 -3.48
N GLU A 52 -8.45 16.13 -3.80
CA GLU A 52 -7.86 17.48 -3.77
C GLU A 52 -7.26 17.82 -2.41
N ALA A 53 -7.93 17.42 -1.32
CA ALA A 53 -7.43 17.65 0.04
C ALA A 53 -6.07 16.96 0.28
N GLY A 54 -5.88 15.74 -0.23
CA GLY A 54 -4.60 15.02 -0.20
C GLY A 54 -3.53 15.72 -1.01
N VAL A 55 -3.87 16.13 -2.24
CA VAL A 55 -2.96 16.88 -3.13
C VAL A 55 -2.47 18.17 -2.46
N LEU A 56 -3.38 18.98 -1.89
CA LEU A 56 -3.02 20.21 -1.19
C LEU A 56 -2.15 19.95 0.04
N ALA A 57 -2.45 18.87 0.80
CA ALA A 57 -1.66 18.49 1.96
C ALA A 57 -0.24 18.02 1.58
N ALA A 58 -0.08 17.31 0.46
CA ALA A 58 1.21 16.91 -0.08
C ALA A 58 2.03 18.11 -0.55
N ILE A 59 1.42 19.05 -1.29
CA ILE A 59 2.06 20.30 -1.73
C ILE A 59 2.54 21.11 -0.52
N ALA A 60 1.74 21.19 0.54
CA ALA A 60 2.13 21.91 1.77
C ALA A 60 3.35 21.29 2.49
N LYS A 61 3.71 20.05 2.14
CA LYS A 61 4.91 19.34 2.62
C LYS A 61 6.07 19.35 1.61
N ASP A 62 5.99 20.17 0.55
CA ASP A 62 6.95 20.26 -0.55
C ASP A 62 7.09 18.94 -1.34
N ILE A 63 6.03 18.13 -1.43
CA ILE A 63 6.02 16.90 -2.21
C ILE A 63 5.48 17.18 -3.62
N ASN A 64 6.21 16.70 -4.62
CA ASN A 64 5.73 16.70 -6.00
C ASN A 64 4.56 15.70 -6.12
N VAL A 65 3.38 16.20 -6.43
CA VAL A 65 2.16 15.39 -6.56
C VAL A 65 1.43 15.71 -7.85
N ILE A 66 0.87 14.67 -8.46
CA ILE A 66 0.03 14.76 -9.65
C ILE A 66 -1.38 14.36 -9.21
N GLN A 67 -2.37 15.23 -9.46
CA GLN A 67 -3.75 14.84 -9.26
C GLN A 67 -4.18 13.87 -10.36
N GLY A 68 -4.59 12.66 -9.99
CA GLY A 68 -4.91 11.62 -10.95
C GLY A 68 -5.69 10.45 -10.36
N ASN A 69 -6.45 9.80 -11.24
CA ASN A 69 -7.21 8.61 -10.89
C ASN A 69 -6.44 7.35 -11.34
N LEU A 70 -6.06 6.51 -10.39
CA LEU A 70 -5.35 5.26 -10.65
C LEU A 70 -6.11 4.29 -11.57
N GLU A 71 -7.45 4.38 -11.59
CA GLU A 71 -8.28 3.57 -12.47
C GLU A 71 -8.09 3.90 -13.97
N GLN A 72 -7.54 5.07 -14.30
CA GLN A 72 -7.20 5.44 -15.67
C GLN A 72 -5.86 4.86 -16.13
N GLY A 73 -5.11 4.25 -15.22
CA GLY A 73 -3.77 3.69 -15.46
C GLY A 73 -2.66 4.73 -15.32
N LEU A 74 -1.45 4.32 -15.64
CA LEU A 74 -0.23 5.10 -15.49
C LEU A 74 0.37 5.52 -16.85
N ALA A 75 -0.48 5.77 -17.87
CA ALA A 75 -0.05 6.06 -19.24
C ALA A 75 0.86 7.29 -19.38
N GLY A 76 0.84 8.21 -18.38
CA GLY A 76 1.74 9.37 -18.35
C GLY A 76 3.17 9.07 -17.94
N PHE A 77 3.49 7.82 -17.58
CA PHE A 77 4.82 7.40 -17.15
C PHE A 77 5.38 6.35 -18.10
N ASP A 78 6.64 6.54 -18.50
CA ASP A 78 7.37 5.59 -19.34
C ASP A 78 7.73 4.32 -18.58
N ASP A 79 7.99 3.22 -19.30
CA ASP A 79 8.39 1.94 -18.76
C ASP A 79 9.69 2.08 -17.94
N GLN A 80 9.76 1.36 -16.83
CA GLN A 80 10.96 1.26 -15.98
C GLN A 80 11.53 2.62 -15.52
N THR A 81 10.69 3.65 -15.43
CA THR A 81 11.11 5.00 -15.01
C THR A 81 11.48 5.06 -13.54
N PHE A 82 10.82 4.27 -12.69
CA PHE A 82 11.04 4.25 -11.25
C PHE A 82 11.73 2.96 -10.79
N ASN A 83 12.47 3.06 -9.67
CA ASN A 83 13.01 1.88 -8.98
C ASN A 83 11.88 1.15 -8.28
N HIS A 84 11.06 1.91 -7.53
CA HIS A 84 9.91 1.39 -6.82
C HIS A 84 8.64 2.17 -7.17
N VAL A 85 7.55 1.44 -7.38
CA VAL A 85 6.19 1.98 -7.42
C VAL A 85 5.45 1.46 -6.20
N VAL A 86 5.02 2.36 -5.33
CA VAL A 86 4.38 2.02 -4.06
C VAL A 86 2.87 2.22 -4.15
N LEU A 87 2.12 1.34 -3.54
CA LEU A 87 0.67 1.42 -3.36
C LEU A 87 0.37 1.01 -1.91
N SER A 88 0.48 1.98 -0.99
CA SER A 88 0.36 1.72 0.43
C SER A 88 -1.08 1.89 0.91
N ARG A 89 -1.66 0.81 1.49
CA ARG A 89 -3.03 0.75 2.02
C ARG A 89 -4.12 1.25 1.05
N THR A 90 -3.88 1.11 -0.26
CA THR A 90 -4.77 1.61 -1.32
C THR A 90 -5.31 0.48 -2.21
N LEU A 91 -4.64 -0.67 -2.26
CA LEU A 91 -5.01 -1.78 -3.16
C LEU A 91 -6.47 -2.23 -2.98
N GLN A 92 -6.99 -2.24 -1.76
CA GLN A 92 -8.37 -2.65 -1.44
C GLN A 92 -9.43 -1.66 -1.96
N THR A 93 -9.05 -0.43 -2.31
CA THR A 93 -9.97 0.59 -2.87
C THR A 93 -10.01 0.59 -4.40
N VAL A 94 -9.10 -0.16 -5.05
CA VAL A 94 -8.97 -0.21 -6.52
C VAL A 94 -9.93 -1.25 -7.12
N ARG A 95 -10.61 -0.88 -8.20
CA ARG A 95 -11.54 -1.79 -8.91
C ARG A 95 -10.81 -2.81 -9.78
N HIS A 96 -9.75 -2.39 -10.46
CA HIS A 96 -9.01 -3.20 -11.43
C HIS A 96 -7.62 -3.59 -10.88
N THR A 97 -7.61 -4.46 -9.85
CA THR A 97 -6.40 -4.87 -9.11
C THR A 97 -5.30 -5.43 -10.02
N GLU A 98 -5.65 -6.33 -10.97
CA GLU A 98 -4.68 -6.92 -11.90
C GLU A 98 -4.05 -5.86 -12.80
N ARG A 99 -4.86 -4.91 -13.28
CA ARG A 99 -4.38 -3.84 -14.15
C ARG A 99 -3.41 -2.92 -13.42
N ILE A 100 -3.72 -2.49 -12.20
CA ILE A 100 -2.83 -1.59 -11.47
C ILE A 100 -1.51 -2.29 -11.12
N LEU A 101 -1.52 -3.56 -10.70
CA LEU A 101 -0.30 -4.32 -10.44
C LEU A 101 0.57 -4.48 -11.71
N ALA A 102 -0.06 -4.73 -12.86
CA ALA A 102 0.66 -4.80 -14.14
C ALA A 102 1.29 -3.45 -14.52
N GLU A 103 0.57 -2.34 -14.35
CA GLU A 103 1.05 -0.99 -14.61
C GLU A 103 2.17 -0.59 -13.63
N MET A 104 2.05 -0.91 -12.34
CA MET A 104 3.12 -0.68 -11.37
C MET A 104 4.44 -1.33 -11.82
N LEU A 105 4.39 -2.59 -12.27
CA LEU A 105 5.57 -3.32 -12.76
C LEU A 105 5.96 -2.98 -14.21
N ARG A 106 5.13 -2.26 -14.95
CA ARG A 106 5.51 -1.64 -16.23
C ARG A 106 6.37 -0.40 -15.99
N VAL A 107 5.87 0.49 -15.11
CA VAL A 107 6.47 1.79 -14.83
C VAL A 107 7.66 1.67 -13.86
N GLY A 108 7.64 0.71 -12.95
CA GLY A 108 8.68 0.44 -11.96
C GLY A 108 9.39 -0.88 -12.16
N ARG A 109 10.62 -0.95 -11.64
CA ARG A 109 11.38 -2.20 -11.56
C ARG A 109 10.80 -3.16 -10.53
N GLU A 110 10.32 -2.61 -9.43
CA GLU A 110 9.66 -3.32 -8.36
C GLU A 110 8.37 -2.58 -7.96
N ALA A 111 7.37 -3.35 -7.55
CA ALA A 111 6.16 -2.82 -6.95
C ALA A 111 6.14 -3.15 -5.46
N VAL A 112 5.75 -2.17 -4.65
CA VAL A 112 5.54 -2.37 -3.21
C VAL A 112 4.08 -2.12 -2.90
N VAL A 113 3.42 -3.10 -2.29
CA VAL A 113 2.01 -2.98 -1.91
C VAL A 113 1.84 -3.27 -0.43
N SER A 114 1.01 -2.48 0.25
CA SER A 114 0.53 -2.83 1.59
C SER A 114 -0.99 -2.82 1.64
N PHE A 115 -1.55 -3.71 2.46
CA PHE A 115 -3.00 -3.84 2.61
C PHE A 115 -3.38 -4.48 3.94
N PRO A 116 -4.57 -4.15 4.49
CA PRO A 116 -5.13 -4.81 5.65
C PRO A 116 -5.44 -6.28 5.36
N ASN A 117 -5.01 -7.18 6.24
CA ASN A 117 -5.32 -8.59 6.12
C ASN A 117 -6.72 -8.91 6.67
N PHE A 118 -7.67 -9.18 5.79
CA PHE A 118 -9.02 -9.52 6.22
C PHE A 118 -9.10 -10.84 7.00
N ALA A 119 -8.12 -11.75 6.83
CA ALA A 119 -8.04 -13.01 7.58
C ALA A 119 -7.46 -12.88 9.00
N TYR A 120 -7.10 -11.68 9.46
CA TYR A 120 -6.66 -11.45 10.82
C TYR A 120 -7.67 -12.01 11.85
N TRP A 121 -7.19 -12.66 12.91
CA TRP A 121 -8.05 -13.42 13.80
C TRP A 121 -9.20 -12.62 14.42
N LYS A 122 -9.01 -11.34 14.76
CA LYS A 122 -10.09 -10.48 15.27
C LYS A 122 -11.18 -10.26 14.22
N ASN A 123 -10.80 -10.10 12.94
CA ASN A 123 -11.74 -9.95 11.85
C ASN A 123 -12.57 -11.24 11.67
N ARG A 124 -11.91 -12.41 11.75
CA ARG A 124 -12.62 -13.70 11.72
C ARG A 124 -13.62 -13.85 12.84
N LEU A 125 -13.24 -13.47 14.08
CA LEU A 125 -14.14 -13.51 15.23
C LEU A 125 -15.34 -12.57 15.06
N ALA A 126 -15.14 -11.37 14.51
CA ALA A 126 -16.23 -10.43 14.24
C ALA A 126 -17.23 -11.04 13.24
N VAL A 127 -16.73 -11.60 12.12
CA VAL A 127 -17.57 -12.25 11.09
C VAL A 127 -18.28 -13.47 11.67
N MET A 128 -17.61 -14.32 12.46
CA MET A 128 -18.23 -15.45 13.17
C MET A 128 -19.32 -14.99 14.13
N GLY A 129 -19.16 -13.84 14.75
CA GLY A 129 -20.16 -13.17 15.59
C GLY A 129 -21.28 -12.46 14.81
N GLY A 130 -21.30 -12.57 13.46
CA GLY A 130 -22.34 -11.98 12.60
C GLY A 130 -22.16 -10.48 12.35
N ARG A 131 -20.95 -9.92 12.49
CA ARG A 131 -20.65 -8.50 12.30
C ARG A 131 -19.47 -8.32 11.33
N MET A 132 -19.51 -7.23 10.54
CA MET A 132 -18.32 -6.81 9.79
C MET A 132 -17.26 -6.27 10.74
N PRO A 133 -15.97 -6.58 10.50
CA PRO A 133 -14.89 -6.13 11.36
C PRO A 133 -14.65 -4.63 11.22
N VAL A 134 -14.37 -4.00 12.37
CA VAL A 134 -13.83 -2.63 12.46
C VAL A 134 -12.57 -2.74 13.33
N SER A 135 -11.44 -2.28 12.82
CA SER A 135 -10.14 -2.34 13.49
C SER A 135 -9.26 -1.15 13.08
N GLU A 136 -8.05 -1.02 13.64
CA GLU A 136 -7.12 0.04 13.23
C GLU A 136 -6.78 0.02 11.73
N ASP A 137 -6.61 -1.17 11.16
CA ASP A 137 -6.31 -1.33 9.73
C ASP A 137 -7.56 -1.34 8.85
N LEU A 138 -8.75 -1.51 9.44
CA LEU A 138 -10.06 -1.45 8.79
C LEU A 138 -10.98 -0.51 9.57
N PRO A 139 -10.72 0.83 9.58
CA PRO A 139 -11.34 1.76 10.51
C PRO A 139 -12.76 2.19 10.16
N TYR A 140 -13.31 1.70 9.06
CA TYR A 140 -14.62 2.13 8.54
C TYR A 140 -15.71 1.12 8.88
N GLU A 141 -16.92 1.61 9.08
CA GLU A 141 -18.12 0.78 9.13
C GLU A 141 -18.46 0.23 7.73
N TRP A 142 -19.27 -0.81 7.67
CA TRP A 142 -19.61 -1.47 6.41
C TRP A 142 -20.32 -0.56 5.39
N PHE A 143 -20.99 0.51 5.85
CA PHE A 143 -21.78 1.42 5.02
C PHE A 143 -21.02 2.68 4.54
N ASP A 144 -19.87 3.01 5.13
CA ASP A 144 -19.07 4.20 4.79
C ASP A 144 -17.64 3.87 4.33
N THR A 145 -17.31 2.58 4.23
CA THR A 145 -15.98 2.13 3.83
C THR A 145 -15.68 2.46 2.36
N PRO A 146 -14.50 3.01 2.04
CA PRO A 146 -14.02 3.13 0.67
C PRO A 146 -13.50 1.80 0.10
N ASN A 147 -13.40 0.75 0.93
CA ASN A 147 -12.85 -0.54 0.52
C ASN A 147 -13.84 -1.27 -0.39
N LEU A 148 -13.40 -1.56 -1.61
CA LEU A 148 -14.16 -2.35 -2.60
C LEU A 148 -13.82 -3.84 -2.54
N ARG A 149 -12.66 -4.18 -1.97
CA ARG A 149 -12.14 -5.54 -1.89
C ARG A 149 -11.77 -5.88 -0.45
N PHE A 150 -12.17 -7.07 -0.03
CA PHE A 150 -11.74 -7.69 1.21
C PHE A 150 -11.05 -8.99 0.82
N PHE A 151 -9.77 -9.10 1.13
CA PHE A 151 -8.96 -10.26 0.75
C PHE A 151 -7.90 -10.55 1.82
N THR A 152 -7.33 -11.72 1.72
CA THR A 152 -6.36 -12.26 2.66
C THR A 152 -4.97 -12.31 2.03
N LEU A 153 -3.94 -12.65 2.82
CA LEU A 153 -2.61 -12.91 2.28
C LEU A 153 -2.64 -14.03 1.23
N LEU A 154 -3.38 -15.12 1.50
CA LEU A 154 -3.47 -16.25 0.59
C LEU A 154 -4.16 -15.89 -0.72
N ASP A 155 -5.19 -15.05 -0.69
CA ASP A 155 -5.86 -14.57 -1.90
C ASP A 155 -4.91 -13.73 -2.76
N PHE A 156 -4.16 -12.82 -2.12
CA PHE A 156 -3.19 -11.98 -2.81
C PHE A 156 -2.05 -12.79 -3.42
N GLU A 157 -1.50 -13.76 -2.68
CA GLU A 157 -0.45 -14.66 -3.18
C GLU A 157 -0.96 -15.51 -4.36
N SER A 158 -2.22 -15.96 -4.29
CA SER A 158 -2.88 -16.67 -5.40
C SER A 158 -3.02 -15.78 -6.64
N LEU A 159 -3.35 -14.50 -6.45
CA LEU A 159 -3.41 -13.52 -7.55
C LEU A 159 -2.02 -13.31 -8.15
N CYS A 160 -0.98 -13.12 -7.33
CA CYS A 160 0.40 -12.99 -7.80
C CYS A 160 0.81 -14.19 -8.65
N ALA A 161 0.49 -15.42 -8.21
CA ALA A 161 0.78 -16.63 -8.97
C ALA A 161 0.05 -16.66 -10.32
N LYS A 162 -1.24 -16.30 -10.39
CA LYS A 162 -1.99 -16.20 -11.65
C LYS A 162 -1.40 -15.20 -12.62
N MET A 163 -0.87 -14.10 -12.10
CA MET A 163 -0.25 -13.04 -12.91
C MET A 163 1.23 -13.30 -13.23
N ASN A 164 1.80 -14.43 -12.77
CA ASN A 164 3.23 -14.74 -12.87
C ASN A 164 4.12 -13.64 -12.23
N LEU A 165 3.66 -13.03 -11.13
CA LEU A 165 4.43 -12.07 -10.38
C LEU A 165 5.31 -12.78 -9.35
N VAL A 166 6.55 -12.33 -9.23
CA VAL A 166 7.49 -12.86 -8.24
C VAL A 166 7.35 -12.07 -6.92
N ILE A 167 6.99 -12.75 -5.85
CA ILE A 167 7.03 -12.16 -4.50
C ILE A 167 8.50 -12.20 -4.05
N ARG A 168 9.14 -11.04 -4.02
CA ARG A 168 10.54 -10.88 -3.61
C ARG A 168 10.67 -10.90 -2.10
N GLU A 169 9.77 -10.19 -1.43
CA GLU A 169 9.68 -10.14 0.04
C GLU A 169 8.23 -10.03 0.49
N ARG A 170 7.96 -10.61 1.64
CA ARG A 170 6.71 -10.48 2.38
C ARG A 170 7.05 -10.16 3.83
N GLN A 171 6.50 -9.06 4.33
CA GLN A 171 6.54 -8.71 5.74
C GLN A 171 5.11 -8.54 6.23
N VAL A 172 4.81 -9.07 7.39
CA VAL A 172 3.48 -9.00 7.98
C VAL A 172 3.60 -8.41 9.38
N LEU A 173 2.72 -7.47 9.70
CA LEU A 173 2.72 -6.75 10.98
C LEU A 173 1.45 -7.07 11.77
N ASP A 174 1.58 -7.09 13.09
CA ASP A 174 0.42 -7.05 13.98
C ASP A 174 -0.07 -5.60 14.18
N GLU A 175 -1.18 -5.41 14.91
CA GLU A 175 -1.73 -4.07 15.20
C GLU A 175 -0.76 -3.16 15.98
N ALA A 176 0.25 -3.72 16.65
CA ALA A 176 1.29 -2.95 17.34
C ALA A 176 2.50 -2.64 16.44
N GLY A 177 2.42 -2.95 15.14
CA GLY A 177 3.50 -2.74 14.17
C GLY A 177 4.67 -3.72 14.31
N ARG A 178 4.51 -4.84 15.04
CA ARG A 178 5.55 -5.85 15.24
C ARG A 178 5.49 -6.89 14.12
N LEU A 179 6.65 -7.37 13.69
CA LEU A 179 6.75 -8.44 12.69
C LEU A 179 6.13 -9.75 13.20
N VAL A 180 5.31 -10.34 12.33
CA VAL A 180 4.65 -11.63 12.54
C VAL A 180 5.25 -12.66 11.58
N THR A 181 5.94 -13.65 12.11
CA THR A 181 6.58 -14.74 11.34
C THR A 181 5.77 -16.03 11.37
N GLU A 182 5.11 -16.31 12.49
CA GLU A 182 4.27 -17.49 12.69
C GLU A 182 2.83 -17.20 12.33
N GLU A 183 2.19 -18.11 11.59
CA GLU A 183 0.79 -18.00 11.15
C GLU A 183 0.39 -16.59 10.66
N PRO A 184 1.16 -15.97 9.75
CA PRO A 184 0.99 -14.56 9.39
C PRO A 184 -0.40 -14.25 8.83
N ASN A 185 -1.05 -15.18 8.15
CA ASN A 185 -2.41 -14.99 7.66
C ASN A 185 -3.48 -15.00 8.79
N PHE A 186 -3.12 -15.45 9.98
CA PHE A 186 -4.01 -15.45 11.16
C PHE A 186 -3.67 -14.36 12.16
N LEU A 187 -2.39 -14.19 12.47
CA LEU A 187 -1.92 -13.27 13.51
C LEU A 187 -1.58 -11.87 12.98
N GLY A 188 -1.38 -11.71 11.68
CA GLY A 188 -1.04 -10.42 11.07
C GLY A 188 -2.26 -9.61 10.67
N SER A 189 -2.24 -8.32 10.98
CA SER A 189 -3.29 -7.36 10.63
C SER A 189 -3.00 -6.59 9.34
N LEU A 190 -1.72 -6.33 9.05
CA LEU A 190 -1.25 -5.59 7.89
C LEU A 190 -0.15 -6.37 7.16
N ALA A 191 -0.24 -6.45 5.86
CA ALA A 191 0.77 -7.08 5.02
C ALA A 191 1.46 -6.07 4.11
N VAL A 192 2.76 -6.25 3.90
CA VAL A 192 3.59 -5.46 2.98
C VAL A 192 4.36 -6.43 2.08
N TYR A 193 4.22 -6.27 0.78
CA TYR A 193 4.84 -7.12 -0.23
C TYR A 193 5.72 -6.30 -1.17
N ARG A 194 6.88 -6.84 -1.51
CA ARG A 194 7.74 -6.36 -2.60
C ARG A 194 7.69 -7.36 -3.74
N LEU A 195 7.27 -6.89 -4.90
CA LEU A 195 6.99 -7.70 -6.08
C LEU A 195 7.95 -7.36 -7.22
N GLY A 196 8.22 -8.35 -8.07
CA GLY A 196 8.94 -8.20 -9.32
C GLY A 196 8.35 -9.06 -10.44
N ARG A 197 8.93 -9.01 -11.60
CA ARG A 197 8.68 -9.90 -12.73
C ARG A 197 9.68 -11.03 -12.74
#